data_56c9c8bfe90dfbcd779902593dcc59c2
#
_entry.id   56c9c8bfe90dfbcd779902593dcc59c2
#
_cell.length_a   1.000
_cell.length_b   1.000
_cell.length_c   1.000
_cell.angle_alpha   90.00
_cell.angle_beta   90.00
_cell.angle_gamma   90.00
#
_symmetry.space_group_name_H-M   'P 1'
#
loop_
_entity.id
_entity.type
_entity.pdbx_description
1 polymer ?
#
loop_
_entity_poly.entity_id
_entity_poly.type
_entity_poly.pdbx_seq_one_letter_code
_entity_poly.pdbx_strand_id
1 'polypeptide(L)'
;MKEKGKENIISKLFHQLIPKSTVIILEFKNEILISVSDKRVDKEKIILVEVFNSNWIDIENKLLDELDYKKLNSTNLKLFYENIIEKVRIINLSKELNYKNSVKSENIDLLEELNKEIEELKLLRKKETQINRVAEIQTKLLKKIEERNKILRKE
;
A
#
# COMPACT_ATOMS: atom_id res chain seq x y z
N MET A 1 0.53 6.50 -19.51
CA MET A 1 0.01 5.16 -19.87
C MET A 1 -1.22 5.31 -20.78
N LYS A 2 -1.49 4.39 -21.72
CA LYS A 2 -2.67 4.51 -22.61
C LYS A 2 -3.98 4.03 -21.96
N GLU A 3 -3.92 3.11 -21.02
CA GLU A 3 -5.05 2.56 -20.25
C GLU A 3 -4.61 2.07 -18.88
N LYS A 4 -5.52 2.03 -17.91
CA LYS A 4 -5.31 1.42 -16.57
C LYS A 4 -5.51 -0.09 -16.61
N GLY A 5 -5.07 -0.79 -15.55
CA GLY A 5 -5.30 -2.23 -15.35
C GLY A 5 -4.08 -3.12 -15.59
N LYS A 6 -2.97 -2.58 -16.08
CA LYS A 6 -1.69 -3.31 -16.27
C LYS A 6 -0.56 -2.75 -15.40
N GLU A 7 -0.83 -1.76 -14.57
CA GLU A 7 0.15 -1.05 -13.75
C GLU A 7 0.95 -1.97 -12.85
N ASN A 8 0.32 -2.94 -12.22
CA ASN A 8 1.01 -3.89 -11.34
C ASN A 8 2.00 -4.79 -12.09
N ILE A 9 1.64 -5.22 -13.30
CA ILE A 9 2.50 -6.04 -14.16
C ILE A 9 3.68 -5.19 -14.64
N ILE A 10 3.39 -3.98 -15.10
CA ILE A 10 4.39 -3.03 -15.62
C ILE A 10 5.39 -2.68 -14.53
N SER A 11 4.91 -2.25 -13.36
CA SER A 11 5.76 -1.90 -12.21
C SER A 11 6.65 -3.05 -11.78
N LYS A 12 6.08 -4.25 -11.64
CA LYS A 12 6.84 -5.45 -11.26
C LYS A 12 7.93 -5.78 -12.28
N LEU A 13 7.62 -5.70 -13.58
CA LEU A 13 8.58 -5.95 -14.65
C LEU A 13 9.76 -4.97 -14.58
N PHE A 14 9.48 -3.66 -14.46
CA PHE A 14 10.54 -2.66 -14.33
C PHE A 14 11.39 -2.87 -13.09
N HIS A 15 10.78 -3.17 -11.93
CA HIS A 15 11.53 -3.44 -10.70
C HIS A 15 12.38 -4.71 -10.79
N GLN A 16 11.98 -5.71 -11.59
CA GLN A 16 12.80 -6.89 -11.85
C GLN A 16 13.98 -6.60 -12.78
N LEU A 17 13.78 -5.75 -13.78
CA LEU A 17 14.81 -5.43 -14.77
C LEU A 17 15.83 -4.41 -14.26
N ILE A 18 15.43 -3.49 -13.39
CA ILE A 18 16.31 -2.46 -12.86
C ILE A 18 16.87 -2.92 -11.51
N PRO A 19 18.18 -3.22 -11.41
CA PRO A 19 18.76 -3.77 -10.18
C PRO A 19 18.82 -2.76 -9.02
N LYS A 20 18.84 -1.48 -9.30
CA LYS A 20 18.94 -0.42 -8.27
C LYS A 20 17.59 -0.10 -7.63
N SER A 21 17.64 0.50 -6.44
CA SER A 21 16.48 1.14 -5.81
C SER A 21 15.93 2.22 -6.74
N THR A 22 14.66 2.10 -7.12
CA THR A 22 14.05 2.92 -8.16
C THR A 22 12.64 3.31 -7.75
N VAL A 23 12.29 4.56 -7.97
CA VAL A 23 10.92 5.05 -7.88
C VAL A 23 10.37 5.14 -9.30
N ILE A 24 9.27 4.48 -9.56
CA ILE A 24 8.58 4.51 -10.85
C ILE A 24 7.31 5.33 -10.69
N ILE A 25 7.12 6.30 -11.56
CA ILE A 25 5.90 7.09 -11.62
C ILE A 25 5.19 6.77 -12.93
N LEU A 26 3.99 6.24 -12.83
CA LEU A 26 3.10 6.03 -13.95
C LEU A 26 2.07 7.14 -13.97
N GLU A 27 1.86 7.75 -15.14
CA GLU A 27 0.90 8.83 -15.34
C GLU A 27 -0.23 8.37 -16.26
N PHE A 28 -1.45 8.72 -15.89
CA PHE A 28 -2.63 8.54 -16.72
C PHE A 28 -3.63 9.69 -16.50
N LYS A 29 -3.78 10.57 -17.52
CA LYS A 29 -4.57 11.80 -17.42
C LYS A 29 -4.05 12.68 -16.28
N ASN A 30 -4.91 13.01 -15.31
CA ASN A 30 -4.57 13.82 -14.14
C ASN A 30 -4.24 12.97 -12.88
N GLU A 31 -3.95 11.68 -13.06
CA GLU A 31 -3.64 10.78 -11.96
C GLU A 31 -2.25 10.18 -12.13
N ILE A 32 -1.58 9.97 -11.02
CA ILE A 32 -0.29 9.26 -10.94
C ILE A 32 -0.41 8.02 -10.06
N LEU A 33 0.42 7.05 -10.35
CA LEU A 33 0.69 5.90 -9.49
C LEU A 33 2.19 5.86 -9.23
N ILE A 34 2.56 5.80 -7.97
CA ILE A 34 3.95 5.72 -7.53
C ILE A 34 4.23 4.28 -7.12
N SER A 35 5.26 3.70 -7.71
CA SER A 35 5.69 2.33 -7.44
C SER A 35 7.12 2.31 -6.94
N VAL A 36 7.36 1.59 -5.86
CA VAL A 36 8.66 1.35 -5.25
C VAL A 36 8.80 -0.12 -4.92
N SER A 37 10.01 -0.59 -4.64
CA SER A 37 10.23 -1.99 -4.33
C SER A 37 11.26 -2.17 -3.22
N ASP A 38 11.03 -3.18 -2.39
CA ASP A 38 12.06 -3.71 -1.53
C ASP A 38 12.91 -4.73 -2.30
N LYS A 39 14.24 -4.58 -2.21
CA LYS A 39 15.23 -5.44 -2.86
C LYS A 39 16.34 -5.77 -1.88
N ARG A 40 16.79 -7.00 -1.91
CA ARG A 40 17.96 -7.42 -1.15
C ARG A 40 19.01 -8.04 -2.06
N VAL A 41 20.27 -7.95 -1.66
CA VAL A 41 21.38 -8.61 -2.34
C VAL A 41 21.65 -9.94 -1.64
N ASP A 42 21.66 -11.02 -2.38
CA ASP A 42 22.04 -12.36 -1.94
C ASP A 42 23.08 -12.91 -2.90
N LYS A 43 24.32 -13.12 -2.41
CA LYS A 43 25.44 -13.68 -3.18
C LYS A 43 25.56 -13.07 -4.59
N GLU A 44 25.66 -11.76 -4.68
CA GLU A 44 25.74 -10.97 -5.93
C GLU A 44 24.46 -10.93 -6.79
N LYS A 45 23.40 -11.60 -6.37
CA LYS A 45 22.09 -11.51 -7.05
C LYS A 45 21.17 -10.53 -6.30
N ILE A 46 20.48 -9.72 -7.08
CA ILE A 46 19.45 -8.84 -6.55
C ILE A 46 18.12 -9.59 -6.59
N ILE A 47 17.54 -9.75 -5.41
CA ILE A 47 16.24 -10.40 -5.24
C ILE A 47 15.21 -9.31 -4.98
N LEU A 48 14.19 -9.26 -5.83
CA LEU A 48 13.00 -8.45 -5.60
C LEU A 48 12.18 -9.12 -4.50
N VAL A 49 12.06 -8.46 -3.35
CA VAL A 49 11.30 -8.97 -2.19
C VAL A 49 9.82 -8.62 -2.38
N GLU A 50 9.52 -7.33 -2.54
CA GLU A 50 8.15 -6.84 -2.64
C GLU A 50 8.07 -5.57 -3.49
N VAL A 51 6.90 -5.32 -4.08
CA VAL A 51 6.58 -4.10 -4.82
C VAL A 51 5.39 -3.42 -4.16
N PHE A 52 5.55 -2.15 -3.84
CA PHE A 52 4.52 -1.31 -3.24
C PHE A 52 4.04 -0.28 -4.24
N ASN A 53 2.73 -0.18 -4.43
CA ASN A 53 2.09 0.77 -5.33
C ASN A 53 1.15 1.68 -4.52
N SER A 54 1.14 2.98 -4.81
CA SER A 54 0.27 3.96 -4.14
C SER A 54 -1.20 3.89 -4.57
N ASN A 55 -1.56 3.00 -5.50
CA ASN A 55 -2.78 3.14 -6.30
C ASN A 55 -2.78 4.43 -7.15
N TRP A 56 -3.82 4.65 -7.95
CA TRP A 56 -3.99 5.86 -8.76
C TRP A 56 -4.46 7.01 -7.90
N ILE A 57 -3.75 8.12 -7.90
CA ILE A 57 -3.99 9.30 -7.08
C ILE A 57 -4.01 10.51 -7.99
N ASP A 58 -4.97 11.42 -7.78
CA ASP A 58 -4.99 12.72 -8.43
C ASP A 58 -3.72 13.51 -8.07
N ILE A 59 -3.14 14.18 -9.05
CA ILE A 59 -1.89 14.95 -8.90
C ILE A 59 -2.01 16.06 -7.83
N GLU A 60 -3.23 16.58 -7.62
CA GLU A 60 -3.50 17.62 -6.61
C GLU A 60 -3.85 17.04 -5.22
N ASN A 61 -3.78 15.72 -5.03
CA ASN A 61 -4.14 15.11 -3.77
C ASN A 61 -3.10 15.40 -2.68
N LYS A 62 -3.57 15.92 -1.56
CA LYS A 62 -2.73 16.28 -0.40
C LYS A 62 -1.93 15.12 0.20
N LEU A 63 -2.32 13.87 -0.03
CA LEU A 63 -1.53 12.71 0.40
C LEU A 63 -0.16 12.67 -0.26
N LEU A 64 0.01 13.31 -1.43
CA LEU A 64 1.32 13.42 -2.09
C LEU A 64 2.30 14.32 -1.32
N ASP A 65 1.81 15.20 -0.44
CA ASP A 65 2.64 16.00 0.46
C ASP A 65 3.47 15.15 1.43
N GLU A 66 3.09 13.87 1.63
CA GLU A 66 3.90 12.92 2.40
C GLU A 66 5.26 12.61 1.73
N LEU A 67 5.36 12.80 0.41
CA LEU A 67 6.59 12.62 -0.36
C LEU A 67 7.41 13.92 -0.51
N ASP A 68 7.03 15.01 0.18
CA ASP A 68 7.86 16.22 0.22
C ASP A 68 9.24 15.86 0.80
N TYR A 69 10.30 16.24 0.07
CA TYR A 69 11.68 15.99 0.47
C TYR A 69 11.99 16.46 1.90
N LYS A 70 11.36 17.54 2.36
CA LYS A 70 11.52 18.08 3.72
C LYS A 70 11.02 17.14 4.82
N LYS A 71 10.09 16.25 4.47
CA LYS A 71 9.52 15.24 5.37
C LYS A 71 10.25 13.91 5.32
N LEU A 72 11.15 13.73 4.36
CA LEU A 72 11.86 12.47 4.15
C LEU A 72 13.20 12.47 4.91
N ASN A 73 13.55 11.31 5.48
CA ASN A 73 14.84 11.13 6.12
C ASN A 73 15.95 11.06 5.07
N SER A 74 16.77 12.10 4.99
CA SER A 74 17.85 12.25 4.00
C SER A 74 19.25 12.00 4.57
N THR A 75 19.37 11.34 5.73
CA THR A 75 20.67 11.04 6.38
C THR A 75 21.60 10.25 5.45
N ASN A 76 21.07 9.28 4.74
CA ASN A 76 21.77 8.55 3.68
C ASN A 76 20.76 8.01 2.65
N LEU A 77 21.27 7.59 1.46
CA LEU A 77 20.42 7.13 0.36
C LEU A 77 19.57 5.89 0.72
N LYS A 78 20.05 5.01 1.58
CA LYS A 78 19.31 3.82 2.00
C LYS A 78 18.10 4.23 2.83
N LEU A 79 18.32 5.00 3.89
CA LEU A 79 17.24 5.50 4.76
C LEU A 79 16.25 6.39 3.99
N PHE A 80 16.76 7.20 3.06
CA PHE A 80 15.90 7.99 2.20
C PHE A 80 14.95 7.13 1.37
N TYR A 81 15.47 6.06 0.76
CA TYR A 81 14.64 5.17 -0.05
C TYR A 81 13.67 4.33 0.79
N GLU A 82 14.11 3.82 1.94
CA GLU A 82 13.25 3.11 2.90
C GLU A 82 12.09 4.01 3.38
N ASN A 83 12.37 5.29 3.59
CA ASN A 83 11.34 6.25 3.97
C ASN A 83 10.37 6.55 2.81
N ILE A 84 10.83 6.56 1.56
CA ILE A 84 9.92 6.64 0.40
C ILE A 84 8.99 5.40 0.35
N ILE A 85 9.52 4.19 0.56
CA ILE A 85 8.70 2.97 0.63
C ILE A 85 7.60 3.12 1.68
N GLU A 86 7.96 3.54 2.88
CA GLU A 86 7.02 3.77 3.98
C GLU A 86 5.93 4.78 3.59
N LYS A 87 6.30 5.91 2.98
CA LYS A 87 5.35 6.93 2.56
C LYS A 87 4.41 6.44 1.46
N VAL A 88 4.90 5.67 0.51
CA VAL A 88 4.06 5.05 -0.54
C VAL A 88 3.04 4.08 0.09
N ARG A 89 3.44 3.28 1.08
CA ARG A 89 2.52 2.41 1.84
C ARG A 89 1.45 3.22 2.59
N ILE A 90 1.85 4.30 3.26
CA ILE A 90 0.92 5.22 3.95
C ILE A 90 -0.11 5.77 2.97
N ILE A 91 0.33 6.28 1.83
CA ILE A 91 -0.53 6.85 0.79
C ILE A 91 -1.52 5.80 0.28
N ASN A 92 -1.03 4.60 -0.05
CA ASN A 92 -1.87 3.50 -0.51
C ASN A 92 -2.94 3.14 0.50
N LEU A 93 -2.54 2.90 1.74
CA LEU A 93 -3.42 2.51 2.83
C LEU A 93 -4.46 3.58 3.15
N SER A 94 -4.05 4.86 3.21
CA SER A 94 -4.97 5.98 3.42
C SER A 94 -6.02 6.06 2.31
N LYS A 95 -5.61 5.82 1.06
CA LYS A 95 -6.52 5.77 -0.08
C LYS A 95 -7.49 4.59 0.00
N GLU A 96 -7.00 3.39 0.29
CA GLU A 96 -7.83 2.18 0.43
C GLU A 96 -8.87 2.32 1.54
N LEU A 97 -8.50 2.97 2.64
CA LEU A 97 -9.36 3.21 3.79
C LEU A 97 -10.29 4.42 3.62
N ASN A 98 -10.17 5.17 2.50
CA ASN A 98 -10.83 6.46 2.30
C ASN A 98 -10.57 7.44 3.47
N TYR A 99 -9.38 7.35 4.07
CA TYR A 99 -8.97 8.20 5.17
C TYR A 99 -8.42 9.51 4.63
N LYS A 100 -8.92 10.65 5.16
CA LYS A 100 -8.59 11.98 4.63
C LYS A 100 -7.18 12.45 5.00
N ASN A 101 -6.66 11.94 6.11
CA ASN A 101 -5.31 12.25 6.59
C ASN A 101 -4.36 11.10 6.26
N SER A 102 -3.06 11.31 6.46
CA SER A 102 -2.10 10.22 6.40
C SER A 102 -2.19 9.35 7.66
N VAL A 103 -2.02 8.04 7.47
CA VAL A 103 -1.91 7.08 8.57
C VAL A 103 -0.55 7.24 9.25
N LYS A 104 -0.46 7.12 10.56
CA LYS A 104 0.82 7.14 11.27
C LYS A 104 1.68 5.92 10.95
N SER A 105 2.98 6.14 10.80
CA SER A 105 3.97 5.11 10.47
C SER A 105 3.91 3.89 11.41
N GLU A 106 3.70 4.11 12.70
CA GLU A 106 3.63 3.06 13.72
C GLU A 106 2.47 2.08 13.55
N ASN A 107 1.42 2.48 12.83
CA ASN A 107 0.20 1.70 12.65
C ASN A 107 0.09 1.05 11.25
N ILE A 108 1.04 1.28 10.36
CA ILE A 108 0.96 0.80 8.96
C ILE A 108 0.80 -0.73 8.91
N ASP A 109 1.74 -1.46 9.50
CA ASP A 109 1.78 -2.93 9.42
C ASP A 109 0.49 -3.53 10.00
N LEU A 110 0.03 -3.03 11.14
CA LEU A 110 -1.19 -3.49 11.79
C LEU A 110 -2.43 -3.19 10.96
N LEU A 111 -2.52 -2.01 10.37
CA LEU A 111 -3.67 -1.62 9.54
C LEU A 111 -3.69 -2.37 8.20
N GLU A 112 -2.54 -2.63 7.59
CA GLU A 112 -2.43 -3.46 6.38
C GLU A 112 -2.87 -4.90 6.67
N GLU A 113 -2.42 -5.50 7.78
CA GLU A 113 -2.83 -6.84 8.19
C GLU A 113 -4.34 -6.91 8.44
N LEU A 114 -4.89 -5.97 9.22
CA LEU A 114 -6.33 -5.90 9.47
C LEU A 114 -7.14 -5.71 8.18
N ASN A 115 -6.66 -4.88 7.27
CA ASN A 115 -7.35 -4.66 6.00
C ASN A 115 -7.34 -5.91 5.13
N LYS A 116 -6.22 -6.63 5.09
CA LYS A 116 -6.11 -7.92 4.40
C LYS A 116 -7.07 -8.96 4.99
N GLU A 117 -7.09 -9.14 6.31
CA GLU A 117 -8.02 -10.06 6.98
C GLU A 117 -9.49 -9.70 6.70
N ILE A 118 -9.83 -8.41 6.70
CA ILE A 118 -11.18 -7.93 6.37
C ILE A 118 -11.56 -8.32 4.94
N GLU A 119 -10.67 -8.14 3.97
CA GLU A 119 -10.94 -8.51 2.57
C GLU A 119 -11.07 -10.03 2.40
N GLU A 120 -10.22 -10.81 3.06
CA GLU A 120 -10.32 -12.28 3.07
C GLU A 120 -11.68 -12.76 3.65
N LEU A 121 -12.10 -12.17 4.79
CA LEU A 121 -13.41 -12.49 5.39
C LEU A 121 -14.58 -12.08 4.50
N LYS A 122 -14.50 -10.96 3.79
CA LYS A 122 -15.51 -10.54 2.80
C LYS A 122 -15.61 -11.54 1.65
N LEU A 123 -14.46 -12.01 1.12
CA LEU A 123 -14.43 -13.00 0.05
C LEU A 123 -14.96 -14.36 0.53
N LEU A 124 -14.60 -14.79 1.74
CA LEU A 124 -15.09 -16.02 2.34
C LEU A 124 -16.62 -15.98 2.53
N ARG A 125 -17.14 -14.87 3.05
CA ARG A 125 -18.58 -14.66 3.23
C ARG A 125 -19.36 -14.74 1.91
N LYS A 126 -18.79 -14.23 0.80
CA LYS A 126 -19.43 -14.29 -0.52
C LYS A 126 -19.52 -15.71 -1.08
N LYS A 127 -18.61 -16.59 -0.67
CA LYS A 127 -18.55 -17.99 -1.15
C LYS A 127 -19.33 -18.95 -0.26
N GLU A 128 -19.59 -18.58 0.99
CA GLU A 128 -20.26 -19.44 1.96
C GLU A 128 -21.78 -19.43 1.73
N THR A 129 -22.37 -20.61 1.76
CA THR A 129 -23.82 -20.83 1.54
C THR A 129 -24.56 -21.23 2.80
N GLN A 130 -23.85 -21.73 3.82
CA GLN A 130 -24.47 -22.17 5.07
C GLN A 130 -24.75 -20.97 5.98
N ILE A 131 -26.00 -20.74 6.33
CA ILE A 131 -26.50 -19.59 7.10
C ILE A 131 -25.72 -19.41 8.42
N ASN A 132 -25.50 -20.48 9.19
CA ASN A 132 -24.79 -20.41 10.46
C ASN A 132 -23.34 -19.95 10.27
N ARG A 133 -22.64 -20.47 9.26
CA ARG A 133 -21.27 -20.08 8.93
C ARG A 133 -21.20 -18.64 8.42
N VAL A 134 -22.16 -18.21 7.61
CA VAL A 134 -22.27 -16.81 7.17
C VAL A 134 -22.41 -15.88 8.38
N ALA A 135 -23.22 -16.24 9.38
CA ALA A 135 -23.37 -15.45 10.61
C ALA A 135 -22.06 -15.37 11.43
N GLU A 136 -21.34 -16.49 11.56
CA GLU A 136 -20.03 -16.52 12.23
C GLU A 136 -18.99 -15.64 11.52
N ILE A 137 -18.90 -15.76 10.19
CA ILE A 137 -17.98 -14.96 9.38
C ILE A 137 -18.34 -13.47 9.50
N GLN A 138 -19.63 -13.14 9.45
CA GLN A 138 -20.11 -11.76 9.61
C GLN A 138 -19.71 -11.18 10.98
N THR A 139 -19.84 -11.96 12.05
CA THR A 139 -19.45 -11.53 13.40
C THR A 139 -17.95 -11.26 13.49
N LYS A 140 -17.10 -12.13 12.90
CA LYS A 140 -15.66 -11.93 12.83
C LYS A 140 -15.30 -10.67 12.02
N LEU A 141 -15.95 -10.50 10.88
CA LEU A 141 -15.75 -9.34 10.00
C LEU A 141 -16.07 -8.02 10.74
N LEU A 142 -17.20 -7.95 11.45
CA LEU A 142 -17.56 -6.75 12.21
C LEU A 142 -16.56 -6.43 13.32
N LYS A 143 -16.05 -7.44 14.03
CA LYS A 143 -15.01 -7.26 15.05
C LYS A 143 -13.73 -6.67 14.44
N LYS A 144 -13.26 -7.21 13.31
CA LYS A 144 -12.05 -6.71 12.64
C LYS A 144 -12.22 -5.28 12.11
N ILE A 145 -13.39 -4.96 11.56
CA ILE A 145 -13.72 -3.58 11.16
C ILE A 145 -13.71 -2.63 12.37
N GLU A 146 -14.24 -3.06 13.51
CA GLU A 146 -14.24 -2.25 14.73
C GLU A 146 -12.81 -2.03 15.26
N GLU A 147 -11.96 -3.07 15.30
CA GLU A 147 -10.54 -2.97 15.65
C GLU A 147 -9.82 -1.95 14.78
N ARG A 148 -9.96 -2.04 13.47
CA ARG A 148 -9.40 -1.09 12.51
C ARG A 148 -9.88 0.34 12.77
N ASN A 149 -11.18 0.53 12.97
CA ASN A 149 -11.77 1.84 13.20
C ASN A 149 -11.33 2.46 14.54
N LYS A 150 -11.04 1.65 15.57
CA LYS A 150 -10.48 2.12 16.85
C LYS A 150 -9.07 2.69 16.66
N ILE A 151 -8.26 2.08 15.80
CA ILE A 151 -6.93 2.58 15.48
C ILE A 151 -7.07 3.92 14.74
N LEU A 152 -7.87 3.97 13.66
CA LEU A 152 -8.07 5.17 12.85
C LEU A 152 -8.67 6.37 13.62
N ARG A 153 -9.38 6.14 14.72
CA ARG A 153 -9.89 7.22 15.58
C ARG A 153 -8.83 7.83 16.50
N LYS A 154 -7.70 7.16 16.67
CA LYS A 154 -6.57 7.62 17.48
C LYS A 154 -5.48 8.30 16.65
N GLU A 155 -5.61 8.23 15.30
CA GLU A 155 -4.77 8.94 14.35
C GLU A 155 -5.03 10.45 14.36
#